data_0e35fd7b24b43f1632e49a9016be9e85
#
_entry.id   0e35fd7b24b43f1632e49a9016be9e85
#
_cell.length_a   1.000
_cell.length_b   1.000
_cell.length_c   1.000
_cell.angle_alpha   90.00
_cell.angle_beta   90.00
_cell.angle_gamma   90.00
#
_symmetry.space_group_name_H-M   'P 1'
#
loop_
_entity.id
_entity.type
_entity.pdbx_description
1 polymer ?
#
loop_
_entity_poly.entity_id
_entity_poly.type
_entity_poly.pdbx_seq_one_letter_code
_entity_poly.pdbx_strand_id
1 'polypeptide(L)'
;MNSIFPQYSFDRSQIRWSDYLKDLTPVEEYGGVKFKREDKFAPLGFNGVNGSKMRQCLWLVDEWVKTKNITGIVSGSVVGSPQHPFISSICKHYDLGCLIVTGSKHYMKHTNMILAHRMGAQFKVEKIGYARALQSKAFQLAKKLPGHEVLETNITVDERLNPPERIEAFHKIGSYQVANIPDDIETMIIPCGSCNSVVSILYG
;
A
#
# COMPACT_ATOMS: atom_id res chain seq x y z
N MET A 1 -6.07 -9.25 -27.57
CA MET A 1 -5.25 -8.07 -27.27
C MET A 1 -4.00 -8.57 -26.57
N ASN A 2 -2.87 -8.58 -27.25
CA ASN A 2 -1.60 -8.96 -26.64
C ASN A 2 -1.21 -7.89 -25.64
N SER A 3 -0.96 -8.30 -24.40
CA SER A 3 -0.44 -7.43 -23.34
C SER A 3 0.88 -6.82 -23.82
N ILE A 4 0.95 -5.48 -23.90
CA ILE A 4 2.17 -4.73 -24.19
C ILE A 4 3.16 -4.75 -23.02
N PHE A 5 2.81 -5.38 -21.93
CA PHE A 5 3.67 -5.55 -20.75
C PHE A 5 4.38 -6.89 -20.85
N PRO A 6 5.69 -6.94 -20.59
CA PRO A 6 6.39 -8.21 -20.51
C PRO A 6 5.66 -9.08 -19.47
N GLN A 7 5.24 -10.26 -19.89
CA GLN A 7 4.79 -11.29 -18.95
C GLN A 7 6.04 -11.76 -18.20
N TYR A 8 6.28 -11.19 -17.06
CA TYR A 8 7.29 -11.70 -16.16
C TYR A 8 6.78 -13.04 -15.62
N SER A 9 7.38 -14.14 -16.07
CA SER A 9 7.26 -15.42 -15.35
C SER A 9 8.10 -15.29 -14.08
N PHE A 10 7.44 -14.95 -12.98
CA PHE A 10 8.13 -14.67 -11.73
C PHE A 10 8.46 -15.97 -11.01
N ASP A 11 9.74 -16.26 -10.92
CA ASP A 11 10.24 -17.02 -9.79
C ASP A 11 10.20 -16.11 -8.56
N ARG A 12 9.23 -16.33 -7.67
CA ARG A 12 8.97 -15.52 -6.47
C ARG A 12 10.20 -15.41 -5.57
N SER A 13 11.13 -16.40 -5.62
CA SER A 13 12.35 -16.43 -4.80
C SER A 13 13.42 -15.44 -5.27
N GLN A 14 13.35 -14.97 -6.51
CA GLN A 14 14.39 -14.14 -7.13
C GLN A 14 14.06 -12.66 -7.18
N ILE A 15 12.83 -12.24 -6.83
CA ILE A 15 12.44 -10.83 -6.87
C ILE A 15 13.05 -10.10 -5.67
N ARG A 16 13.99 -9.24 -5.95
CA ARG A 16 14.47 -8.25 -4.99
C ARG A 16 13.58 -7.00 -5.07
N TRP A 17 12.44 -7.03 -4.39
CA TRP A 17 11.56 -5.87 -4.31
C TRP A 17 12.27 -4.61 -3.84
N SER A 18 13.34 -4.75 -3.04
CA SER A 18 14.22 -3.64 -2.67
C SER A 18 14.67 -2.78 -3.86
N ASP A 19 14.84 -3.36 -5.03
CA ASP A 19 15.29 -2.62 -6.21
C ASP A 19 14.13 -1.86 -6.85
N TYR A 20 12.95 -2.49 -6.98
CA TYR A 20 11.74 -1.82 -7.47
C TYR A 20 11.21 -0.74 -6.52
N LEU A 21 11.35 -0.93 -5.21
CA LEU A 21 10.92 0.06 -4.22
C LEU A 21 11.76 1.33 -4.24
N LYS A 22 12.97 1.27 -4.83
CA LYS A 22 13.86 2.41 -5.06
C LYS A 22 13.61 3.12 -6.38
N ASP A 23 12.73 2.60 -7.25
CA ASP A 23 12.42 3.24 -8.52
C ASP A 23 11.94 4.66 -8.30
N LEU A 24 12.60 5.59 -8.96
CA LEU A 24 12.33 7.01 -8.84
C LEU A 24 11.29 7.43 -9.88
N THR A 25 10.22 8.02 -9.38
CA THR A 25 9.27 8.72 -10.24
C THR A 25 9.83 10.08 -10.67
N PRO A 26 9.45 10.62 -11.83
CA PRO A 26 10.00 11.88 -12.30
C PRO A 26 9.61 13.07 -11.41
N VAL A 27 10.46 14.10 -11.44
CA VAL A 27 10.12 15.45 -11.02
C VAL A 27 9.80 16.24 -12.29
N GLU A 28 8.59 16.73 -12.42
CA GLU A 28 8.11 17.46 -13.60
C GLU A 28 7.81 18.90 -13.21
N GLU A 29 8.12 19.85 -14.10
CA GLU A 29 7.91 21.26 -13.85
C GLU A 29 6.72 21.80 -14.65
N TYR A 30 5.81 22.51 -13.98
CA TYR A 30 4.65 23.17 -14.58
C TYR A 30 4.50 24.55 -13.96
N GLY A 31 4.61 25.59 -14.77
CA GLY A 31 4.40 26.98 -14.32
C GLY A 31 5.35 27.43 -13.19
N GLY A 32 6.59 26.96 -13.20
CA GLY A 32 7.59 27.28 -12.18
C GLY A 32 7.46 26.47 -10.87
N VAL A 33 6.53 25.50 -10.85
CA VAL A 33 6.35 24.60 -9.70
C VAL A 33 6.84 23.20 -10.09
N LYS A 34 7.70 22.62 -9.28
CA LYS A 34 8.20 21.24 -9.46
C LYS A 34 7.26 20.25 -8.75
N PHE A 35 6.81 19.24 -9.48
CA PHE A 35 5.89 18.20 -9.01
C PHE A 35 6.62 16.86 -8.93
N LYS A 36 6.76 16.30 -7.74
CA LYS A 36 7.19 14.91 -7.58
C LYS A 36 6.02 13.99 -7.90
N ARG A 37 6.14 13.22 -8.99
CA ARG A 37 5.05 12.44 -9.60
C ARG A 37 4.91 11.05 -8.99
N GLU A 38 4.71 10.96 -7.67
CA GLU A 38 4.45 9.67 -7.01
C GLU A 38 3.14 8.99 -7.45
N ASP A 39 2.26 9.71 -8.09
CA ASP A 39 1.12 9.17 -8.82
C ASP A 39 1.53 8.25 -9.99
N LYS A 40 2.78 8.32 -10.45
CA LYS A 40 3.35 7.42 -11.47
C LYS A 40 4.02 6.17 -10.88
N PHE A 41 4.14 6.06 -9.56
CA PHE A 41 4.71 4.87 -8.93
C PHE A 41 3.73 3.70 -9.02
N ALA A 42 4.00 2.76 -9.91
CA ALA A 42 3.15 1.61 -10.20
C ALA A 42 3.97 0.33 -10.41
N PRO A 43 4.66 -0.19 -9.37
CA PRO A 43 5.59 -1.32 -9.49
C PRO A 43 4.90 -2.63 -9.93
N LEU A 44 3.60 -2.76 -9.73
CA LEU A 44 2.80 -3.90 -10.16
C LEU A 44 2.06 -3.65 -11.49
N GLY A 45 2.46 -2.60 -12.23
CA GLY A 45 1.89 -2.19 -13.50
C GLY A 45 0.77 -1.15 -13.37
N PHE A 46 0.56 -0.40 -14.47
CA PHE A 46 -0.47 0.65 -14.54
C PHE A 46 -1.86 0.04 -14.72
N ASN A 47 -2.45 -0.41 -13.62
CA ASN A 47 -3.78 -1.03 -13.58
C ASN A 47 -4.81 -0.19 -12.79
N GLY A 48 -4.52 1.10 -12.58
CA GLY A 48 -5.30 2.03 -11.77
C GLY A 48 -4.92 1.99 -10.28
N VAL A 49 -3.83 1.31 -9.93
CA VAL A 49 -3.33 1.17 -8.55
C VAL A 49 -1.89 1.66 -8.50
N ASN A 50 -1.71 2.93 -8.15
CA ASN A 50 -0.45 3.63 -8.16
C ASN A 50 -0.37 4.67 -7.03
N GLY A 51 0.83 5.02 -6.62
CA GLY A 51 1.09 6.03 -5.60
C GLY A 51 2.09 5.61 -4.52
N SER A 52 2.61 6.58 -3.79
CA SER A 52 3.72 6.41 -2.82
C SER A 52 3.48 5.35 -1.75
N LYS A 53 2.25 5.22 -1.25
CA LYS A 53 1.90 4.19 -0.25
C LYS A 53 2.11 2.76 -0.72
N MET A 54 2.15 2.53 -2.03
CA MET A 54 2.45 1.22 -2.59
C MET A 54 3.84 0.72 -2.16
N ARG A 55 4.83 1.61 -2.00
CA ARG A 55 6.18 1.25 -1.53
C ARG A 55 6.12 0.54 -0.19
N GLN A 56 5.47 1.17 0.79
CA GLN A 56 5.39 0.67 2.15
C GLN A 56 4.46 -0.56 2.27
N CYS A 57 3.33 -0.56 1.56
CA CYS A 57 2.44 -1.72 1.52
C CYS A 57 3.17 -2.95 0.96
N LEU A 58 3.84 -2.78 -0.17
CA LEU A 58 4.52 -3.87 -0.86
C LEU A 58 5.66 -4.42 -0.02
N TRP A 59 6.47 -3.54 0.61
CA TRP A 59 7.55 -3.95 1.50
C TRP A 59 7.03 -4.76 2.70
N LEU A 60 5.97 -4.30 3.36
CA LEU A 60 5.39 -5.02 4.51
C LEU A 60 4.87 -6.41 4.12
N VAL A 61 4.16 -6.49 3.00
CA VAL A 61 3.61 -7.78 2.57
C VAL A 61 4.70 -8.73 2.11
N ASP A 62 5.71 -8.24 1.39
CA ASP A 62 6.87 -9.03 0.99
C ASP A 62 7.60 -9.62 2.21
N GLU A 63 7.81 -8.79 3.24
CA GLU A 63 8.38 -9.24 4.50
C GLU A 63 7.54 -10.36 5.14
N TRP A 64 6.21 -10.18 5.21
CA TRP A 64 5.33 -11.20 5.80
C TRP A 64 5.30 -12.50 4.99
N VAL A 65 5.30 -12.42 3.67
CA VAL A 65 5.39 -13.60 2.81
C VAL A 65 6.68 -14.38 3.09
N LYS A 66 7.81 -13.68 3.22
CA LYS A 66 9.13 -14.31 3.44
C LYS A 66 9.32 -14.85 4.87
N THR A 67 8.82 -14.13 5.87
CA THR A 67 9.10 -14.44 7.27
C THR A 67 8.01 -15.23 7.98
N LYS A 68 6.75 -15.06 7.55
CA LYS A 68 5.58 -15.64 8.23
C LYS A 68 4.81 -16.65 7.38
N ASN A 69 5.17 -16.79 6.11
CA ASN A 69 4.48 -17.66 5.14
C ASN A 69 2.95 -17.46 5.16
N ILE A 70 2.51 -16.20 5.06
CA ILE A 70 1.09 -15.84 5.14
C ILE A 70 0.29 -16.39 3.96
N THR A 71 -0.99 -16.67 4.18
CA THR A 71 -1.94 -17.11 3.15
C THR A 71 -2.93 -16.03 2.73
N GLY A 72 -3.00 -14.93 3.47
CA GLY A 72 -3.92 -13.84 3.14
C GLY A 72 -3.74 -12.60 4.00
N ILE A 73 -4.44 -11.54 3.60
CA ILE A 73 -4.45 -10.25 4.28
C ILE A 73 -5.88 -9.83 4.55
N VAL A 74 -6.12 -9.36 5.77
CA VAL A 74 -7.36 -8.70 6.16
C VAL A 74 -7.09 -7.22 6.36
N SER A 75 -7.96 -6.36 5.83
CA SER A 75 -7.86 -4.92 6.06
C SER A 75 -9.23 -4.33 6.34
N GLY A 76 -9.30 -3.36 7.25
CA GLY A 76 -10.53 -2.66 7.59
C GLY A 76 -10.36 -1.16 7.48
N SER A 77 -11.10 -0.51 6.58
CA SER A 77 -11.07 0.95 6.41
C SER A 77 -12.35 1.45 5.73
N VAL A 78 -12.47 2.78 5.64
CA VAL A 78 -13.59 3.44 4.96
C VAL A 78 -13.57 3.15 3.45
N VAL A 79 -14.74 3.14 2.81
CA VAL A 79 -14.90 2.78 1.40
C VAL A 79 -14.07 3.59 0.40
N GLY A 80 -13.75 4.84 0.73
CA GLY A 80 -12.92 5.72 -0.11
C GLY A 80 -11.41 5.50 0.04
N SER A 81 -10.97 4.59 0.92
CA SER A 81 -9.54 4.39 1.19
C SER A 81 -8.80 3.84 -0.03
N PRO A 82 -7.71 4.48 -0.48
CA PRO A 82 -6.86 3.96 -1.55
C PRO A 82 -6.08 2.71 -1.13
N GLN A 83 -6.03 2.40 0.16
CA GLN A 83 -5.38 1.20 0.68
C GLN A 83 -6.03 -0.09 0.16
N HIS A 84 -7.35 -0.08 -0.09
CA HIS A 84 -8.07 -1.26 -0.58
C HIS A 84 -7.53 -1.78 -1.92
N PRO A 85 -7.44 -0.97 -2.99
CA PRO A 85 -6.86 -1.43 -4.24
C PRO A 85 -5.36 -1.75 -4.10
N PHE A 86 -4.58 -1.05 -3.28
CA PHE A 86 -3.17 -1.39 -3.05
C PHE A 86 -3.02 -2.81 -2.51
N ILE A 87 -3.70 -3.12 -1.39
CA ILE A 87 -3.64 -4.46 -0.78
C ILE A 87 -4.13 -5.52 -1.75
N SER A 88 -5.25 -5.27 -2.43
CA SER A 88 -5.83 -6.25 -3.36
C SER A 88 -4.90 -6.55 -4.54
N SER A 89 -4.23 -5.52 -5.07
CA SER A 89 -3.23 -5.69 -6.14
C SER A 89 -2.03 -6.50 -5.66
N ILE A 90 -1.54 -6.24 -4.45
CA ILE A 90 -0.42 -6.97 -3.86
C ILE A 90 -0.83 -8.42 -3.57
N CYS A 91 -1.99 -8.64 -2.98
CA CYS A 91 -2.50 -9.99 -2.73
C CYS A 91 -2.62 -10.80 -4.03
N LYS A 92 -3.18 -10.20 -5.08
CA LYS A 92 -3.26 -10.82 -6.40
C LYS A 92 -1.88 -11.20 -6.94
N HIS A 93 -0.89 -10.33 -6.75
CA HIS A 93 0.47 -10.56 -7.21
C HIS A 93 1.14 -11.75 -6.49
N TYR A 94 0.94 -11.89 -5.19
CA TYR A 94 1.48 -12.97 -4.37
C TYR A 94 0.59 -14.22 -4.30
N ASP A 95 -0.57 -14.21 -4.97
CA ASP A 95 -1.59 -15.27 -4.88
C ASP A 95 -2.07 -15.49 -3.43
N LEU A 96 -2.35 -14.40 -2.74
CA LEU A 96 -2.85 -14.36 -1.38
C LEU A 96 -4.34 -14.08 -1.34
N GLY A 97 -5.02 -14.59 -0.33
CA GLY A 97 -6.39 -14.18 0.01
C GLY A 97 -6.44 -12.70 0.39
N CYS A 98 -7.46 -11.97 -0.06
CA CYS A 98 -7.68 -10.57 0.30
C CYS A 98 -9.09 -10.38 0.84
N LEU A 99 -9.22 -10.00 2.11
CA LEU A 99 -10.51 -9.73 2.75
C LEU A 99 -10.57 -8.28 3.23
N ILE A 100 -11.50 -7.50 2.68
CA ILE A 100 -11.73 -6.11 3.05
C ILE A 100 -12.97 -5.99 3.92
N VAL A 101 -12.82 -5.42 5.10
CA VAL A 101 -13.91 -5.10 6.04
C VAL A 101 -14.34 -3.67 5.80
N THR A 102 -15.61 -3.46 5.46
CA THR A 102 -16.17 -2.14 5.15
C THR A 102 -17.51 -1.92 5.85
N GLY A 103 -17.85 -0.65 6.09
CA GLY A 103 -19.11 -0.27 6.77
C GLY A 103 -20.29 0.02 5.85
N SER A 104 -20.11 0.02 4.53
CA SER A 104 -21.14 0.43 3.58
C SER A 104 -21.69 -0.75 2.78
N LYS A 105 -23.02 -0.88 2.75
CA LYS A 105 -23.71 -1.82 1.84
C LYS A 105 -23.58 -1.44 0.37
N HIS A 106 -23.28 -0.17 0.10
CA HIS A 106 -23.14 0.37 -1.25
C HIS A 106 -21.66 0.54 -1.67
N TYR A 107 -20.77 -0.26 -1.09
CA TYR A 107 -19.34 -0.15 -1.32
C TYR A 107 -18.97 -0.22 -2.81
N MET A 108 -19.68 -0.98 -3.62
CA MET A 108 -19.45 -1.09 -5.07
C MET A 108 -19.78 0.18 -5.89
N LYS A 109 -20.26 1.26 -5.25
CA LYS A 109 -20.37 2.58 -5.89
C LYS A 109 -19.07 3.39 -5.84
N HIS A 110 -18.08 2.94 -5.07
CA HIS A 110 -16.80 3.61 -4.89
C HIS A 110 -15.71 3.01 -5.78
N THR A 111 -15.00 3.87 -6.52
CA THR A 111 -13.96 3.45 -7.47
C THR A 111 -12.91 2.53 -6.84
N ASN A 112 -12.42 2.88 -5.64
CA ASN A 112 -11.42 2.07 -4.95
C ASN A 112 -11.93 0.67 -4.60
N MET A 113 -13.21 0.53 -4.30
CA MET A 113 -13.81 -0.78 -4.01
C MET A 113 -14.03 -1.60 -5.29
N ILE A 114 -14.39 -0.94 -6.40
CA ILE A 114 -14.49 -1.58 -7.72
C ILE A 114 -13.12 -2.09 -8.16
N LEU A 115 -12.07 -1.28 -8.00
CA LEU A 115 -10.69 -1.68 -8.31
C LEU A 115 -10.27 -2.88 -7.45
N ALA A 116 -10.50 -2.82 -6.14
CA ALA A 116 -10.18 -3.91 -5.23
C ALA A 116 -10.92 -5.21 -5.62
N HIS A 117 -12.20 -5.11 -5.98
CA HIS A 117 -12.98 -6.27 -6.45
C HIS A 117 -12.39 -6.88 -7.73
N ARG A 118 -12.01 -6.06 -8.70
CA ARG A 118 -11.38 -6.53 -9.95
C ARG A 118 -10.03 -7.21 -9.72
N MET A 119 -9.36 -6.90 -8.60
CA MET A 119 -8.13 -7.55 -8.16
C MET A 119 -8.37 -8.83 -7.35
N GLY A 120 -9.63 -9.23 -7.13
CA GLY A 120 -9.99 -10.47 -6.44
C GLY A 120 -10.30 -10.31 -4.94
N ALA A 121 -10.39 -9.09 -4.42
CA ALA A 121 -10.76 -8.89 -3.02
C ALA A 121 -12.18 -9.38 -2.70
N GLN A 122 -12.32 -10.03 -1.56
CA GLN A 122 -13.59 -10.35 -0.92
C GLN A 122 -13.98 -9.25 0.08
N PHE A 123 -15.26 -9.10 0.36
CA PHE A 123 -15.76 -8.03 1.21
C PHE A 123 -16.61 -8.56 2.36
N LYS A 124 -16.33 -8.07 3.56
CA LYS A 124 -17.19 -8.23 4.74
C LYS A 124 -17.80 -6.89 5.10
N VAL A 125 -19.12 -6.80 5.00
CA VAL A 125 -19.85 -5.59 5.36
C VAL A 125 -20.24 -5.64 6.84
N GLU A 126 -19.85 -4.63 7.60
CA GLU A 126 -20.19 -4.46 9.01
C GLU A 126 -21.13 -3.24 9.19
N LYS A 127 -21.93 -3.23 10.26
CA LYS A 127 -22.82 -2.10 10.58
C LYS A 127 -22.11 -0.95 11.27
N ILE A 128 -20.85 -0.67 10.89
CA ILE A 128 -19.96 0.30 11.52
C ILE A 128 -19.31 1.10 10.41
N GLY A 129 -19.20 2.43 10.55
CA GLY A 129 -18.76 3.33 9.47
C GLY A 129 -17.40 4.00 9.68
N TYR A 130 -16.76 3.92 10.85
CA TYR A 130 -15.50 4.62 11.09
C TYR A 130 -14.29 3.68 11.11
N ALA A 131 -13.15 4.22 10.65
CA ALA A 131 -11.97 3.43 10.30
C ALA A 131 -11.43 2.56 11.46
N ARG A 132 -11.34 3.09 12.69
CA ARG A 132 -10.81 2.33 13.84
C ARG A 132 -11.64 1.11 14.19
N ALA A 133 -12.98 1.21 14.11
CA ALA A 133 -13.84 0.07 14.39
C ALA A 133 -13.78 -0.99 13.29
N LEU A 134 -13.68 -0.56 12.02
CA LEU A 134 -13.48 -1.47 10.89
C LEU A 134 -12.13 -2.19 11.01
N GLN A 135 -11.07 -1.49 11.44
CA GLN A 135 -9.78 -2.08 11.73
C GLN A 135 -9.86 -3.10 12.88
N SER A 136 -10.54 -2.75 13.97
CA SER A 136 -10.77 -3.71 15.08
C SER A 136 -11.51 -4.97 14.62
N LYS A 137 -12.48 -4.84 13.72
CA LYS A 137 -13.15 -5.99 13.09
C LYS A 137 -12.22 -6.80 12.20
N ALA A 138 -11.33 -6.15 11.46
CA ALA A 138 -10.30 -6.84 10.67
C ALA A 138 -9.42 -7.72 11.57
N PHE A 139 -8.94 -7.21 12.69
CA PHE A 139 -8.18 -8.00 13.67
C PHE A 139 -8.98 -9.19 14.23
N GLN A 140 -10.26 -8.98 14.57
CA GLN A 140 -11.13 -10.07 15.06
C GLN A 140 -11.33 -11.17 14.01
N LEU A 141 -11.41 -10.81 12.73
CA LEU A 141 -11.56 -11.76 11.64
C LEU A 141 -10.26 -12.50 11.33
N ALA A 142 -9.14 -11.78 11.28
CA ALA A 142 -7.83 -12.39 11.01
C ALA A 142 -7.47 -13.47 12.05
N LYS A 143 -7.81 -13.26 13.32
CA LYS A 143 -7.65 -14.28 14.38
C LYS A 143 -8.39 -15.59 14.10
N LYS A 144 -9.40 -15.57 13.25
CA LYS A 144 -10.21 -16.75 12.87
C LYS A 144 -9.77 -17.36 11.53
N LEU A 145 -8.82 -16.74 10.85
CA LEU A 145 -8.34 -17.12 9.54
C LEU A 145 -6.84 -17.47 9.65
N PRO A 146 -6.50 -18.76 9.75
CA PRO A 146 -5.09 -19.18 9.87
C PRO A 146 -4.24 -18.62 8.72
N GLY A 147 -3.05 -18.12 9.05
CA GLY A 147 -2.12 -17.56 8.07
C GLY A 147 -2.50 -16.17 7.53
N HIS A 148 -3.52 -15.51 8.09
CA HIS A 148 -3.89 -14.16 7.67
C HIS A 148 -3.28 -13.11 8.60
N GLU A 149 -2.68 -12.08 7.99
CA GLU A 149 -2.18 -10.89 8.69
C GLU A 149 -3.12 -9.70 8.47
N VAL A 150 -3.08 -8.74 9.39
CA VAL A 150 -3.86 -7.50 9.27
C VAL A 150 -2.96 -6.39 8.76
N LEU A 151 -3.32 -5.82 7.60
CA LEU A 151 -2.72 -4.56 7.19
C LEU A 151 -3.56 -3.40 7.71
N GLU A 152 -2.97 -2.66 8.65
CA GLU A 152 -3.65 -1.60 9.38
C GLU A 152 -4.00 -0.41 8.51
N THR A 153 -5.06 0.31 8.91
CA THR A 153 -5.43 1.58 8.28
C THR A 153 -4.25 2.55 8.35
N ASN A 154 -4.00 3.23 7.23
CA ASN A 154 -2.87 4.15 7.03
C ASN A 154 -1.48 3.48 7.05
N ILE A 155 -1.41 2.15 7.05
CA ILE A 155 -0.14 1.40 7.08
C ILE A 155 0.67 1.81 8.32
N THR A 156 0.00 1.84 9.47
CA THR A 156 0.64 2.22 10.72
C THR A 156 1.57 1.11 11.18
N VAL A 157 2.79 1.46 11.50
CA VAL A 157 3.72 0.61 12.24
C VAL A 157 3.68 1.09 13.68
N ASP A 158 2.99 0.35 14.55
CA ASP A 158 2.84 0.72 15.96
C ASP A 158 4.15 0.49 16.70
N GLU A 159 4.74 1.55 17.24
CA GLU A 159 6.00 1.52 17.99
C GLU A 159 5.97 0.56 19.20
N ARG A 160 4.79 0.33 19.77
CA ARG A 160 4.61 -0.60 20.89
C ARG A 160 4.66 -2.08 20.49
N LEU A 161 4.43 -2.35 19.20
CA LEU A 161 4.32 -3.70 18.64
C LEU A 161 5.47 -4.05 17.69
N ASN A 162 6.32 -3.06 17.35
CA ASN A 162 7.39 -3.23 16.40
C ASN A 162 8.71 -2.69 16.97
N PRO A 163 9.83 -3.37 16.74
CA PRO A 163 11.13 -2.88 17.17
C PRO A 163 11.54 -1.63 16.36
N PRO A 164 12.39 -0.76 16.93
CA PRO A 164 12.82 0.48 16.27
C PRO A 164 13.38 0.28 14.87
N GLU A 165 14.14 -0.78 14.67
CA GLU A 165 14.79 -1.10 13.38
C GLU A 165 13.75 -1.37 12.27
N ARG A 166 12.61 -1.94 12.63
CA ARG A 166 11.50 -2.17 11.69
C ARG A 166 10.79 -0.88 11.33
N ILE A 167 10.61 0.01 12.28
CA ILE A 167 10.01 1.33 12.07
C ILE A 167 10.93 2.16 11.17
N GLU A 168 12.23 2.14 11.45
CA GLU A 168 13.24 2.79 10.63
C GLU A 168 13.23 2.25 9.19
N ALA A 169 13.27 0.93 9.01
CA ALA A 169 13.20 0.31 7.68
C ALA A 169 11.94 0.70 6.93
N PHE A 170 10.78 0.77 7.60
CA PHE A 170 9.52 1.21 7.00
C PHE A 170 9.59 2.66 6.49
N HIS A 171 10.14 3.57 7.28
CA HIS A 171 10.30 4.97 6.85
C HIS A 171 11.37 5.13 5.79
N LYS A 172 12.46 4.37 5.87
CA LYS A 172 13.51 4.35 4.84
C LYS A 172 12.97 3.92 3.47
N ILE A 173 12.10 2.92 3.41
CA ILE A 173 11.45 2.54 2.16
C ILE A 173 10.57 3.68 1.61
N GLY A 174 9.85 4.37 2.48
CA GLY A 174 9.07 5.54 2.10
C GLY A 174 9.92 6.74 1.65
N SER A 175 11.14 6.88 2.18
CA SER A 175 12.03 8.00 1.88
C SER A 175 12.60 7.97 0.47
N TYR A 176 12.70 6.81 -0.17
CA TYR A 176 13.18 6.73 -1.56
C TYR A 176 12.38 7.60 -2.54
N GLN A 177 11.16 7.96 -2.21
CA GLN A 177 10.35 8.86 -3.05
C GLN A 177 10.98 10.25 -3.23
N VAL A 178 11.88 10.69 -2.37
CA VAL A 178 12.51 12.02 -2.43
C VAL A 178 13.96 12.00 -2.94
N ALA A 179 14.54 10.85 -3.20
CA ALA A 179 15.95 10.70 -3.54
C ALA A 179 16.39 11.41 -4.83
N ASN A 180 15.47 11.87 -5.68
CA ASN A 180 15.78 12.65 -6.88
C ASN A 180 15.11 14.03 -6.89
N ILE A 181 14.72 14.53 -5.73
CA ILE A 181 14.29 15.94 -5.60
C ILE A 181 15.55 16.80 -5.69
N PRO A 182 15.55 17.85 -6.52
CA PRO A 182 16.70 18.75 -6.64
C PRO A 182 17.03 19.44 -5.32
N ASP A 183 18.32 19.61 -5.04
CA ASP A 183 18.83 20.22 -3.78
C ASP A 183 18.51 21.71 -3.65
N ASP A 184 18.10 22.38 -4.74
CA ASP A 184 17.71 23.79 -4.77
C ASP A 184 16.27 24.07 -4.33
N ILE A 185 15.55 23.06 -3.83
CA ILE A 185 14.17 23.20 -3.35
C ILE A 185 14.18 23.76 -1.93
N GLU A 186 13.73 25.01 -1.79
CA GLU A 186 13.59 25.68 -0.50
C GLU A 186 12.26 25.39 0.23
N THR A 187 11.21 25.07 -0.54
CA THR A 187 9.86 24.86 0.01
C THR A 187 9.21 23.62 -0.59
N MET A 188 8.71 22.74 0.26
CA MET A 188 7.97 21.55 -0.14
C MET A 188 6.55 21.57 0.41
N ILE A 189 5.55 21.35 -0.46
CA ILE A 189 4.15 21.23 -0.07
C ILE A 189 3.76 19.74 -0.14
N ILE A 190 3.34 19.17 0.99
CA ILE A 190 3.04 17.75 1.12
C ILE A 190 1.60 17.58 1.60
N PRO A 191 0.74 16.85 0.88
CA PRO A 191 -0.57 16.45 1.39
C PRO A 191 -0.42 15.57 2.63
N CYS A 192 -0.97 15.99 3.76
CA CYS A 192 -0.83 15.30 5.03
C CYS A 192 -2.17 14.77 5.55
N GLY A 193 -2.26 13.45 5.72
CA GLY A 193 -3.36 12.77 6.41
C GLY A 193 -2.90 12.15 7.72
N SER A 194 -2.31 10.95 7.66
CA SER A 194 -1.79 10.23 8.83
C SER A 194 -0.36 10.61 9.26
N CYS A 195 0.25 11.57 8.61
CA CYS A 195 1.65 11.98 8.76
C CYS A 195 2.72 10.94 8.37
N ASN A 196 2.40 9.67 8.17
CA ASN A 196 3.38 8.64 7.83
C ASN A 196 4.21 8.99 6.58
N SER A 197 3.57 9.53 5.54
CA SER A 197 4.29 9.95 4.33
C SER A 197 5.22 11.14 4.62
N VAL A 198 4.79 12.09 5.48
CA VAL A 198 5.60 13.24 5.87
C VAL A 198 6.84 12.78 6.64
N VAL A 199 6.67 11.89 7.62
CA VAL A 199 7.80 11.32 8.38
C VAL A 199 8.78 10.62 7.44
N SER A 200 8.27 9.82 6.49
CA SER A 200 9.14 9.13 5.52
C SER A 200 9.88 10.10 4.60
N ILE A 201 9.25 11.21 4.19
CA ILE A 201 9.89 12.25 3.37
C ILE A 201 10.99 12.98 4.17
N LEU A 202 10.72 13.31 5.43
CA LEU A 202 11.70 13.97 6.30
C LEU A 202 12.86 13.04 6.71
N TYR A 203 12.66 11.74 6.59
CA TYR A 203 13.71 10.75 6.82
C TYR A 203 14.72 10.68 5.66
N GLY A 204 14.36 10.99 4.44
CA GLY A 204 15.19 10.99 3.23
C GLY A 204 15.83 12.31 2.97
#